data_b8675a771a27c2f938262c1169b00903
#
_entry.id   b8675a771a27c2f938262c1169b00903
#
_cell.length_a   1.000
_cell.length_b   1.000
_cell.length_c   1.000
_cell.angle_alpha   90.00
_cell.angle_beta   90.00
_cell.angle_gamma   90.00
#
_symmetry.space_group_name_H-M   'P 1'
#
loop_
_entity.id
_entity.type
_entity.pdbx_description
1 polymer ?
#
loop_
_entity_poly.entity_id
_entity_poly.type
_entity_poly.pdbx_seq_one_letter_code
_entity_poly.pdbx_strand_id
1 'polypeptide(L)'
;MEIILSYSSNEPIYQQITSQIKTMIIDGTLKTGDSMPSMRNLAKSLHVSVITAQHAYEDLQKDGFIETVAGKGTFVSAQNKDFIKEEQLRIIEEKIEDIVKIAKIYDVSLENMIKTLTVIYEEE
;
A
#
# COMPACT_ATOMS: atom_id res chain seq x y z
N MET A 1 -11.39 -0.10 10.47
CA MET A 1 -10.49 -0.37 9.32
C MET A 1 -11.31 -1.01 8.22
N GLU A 2 -11.35 -0.39 7.09
CA GLU A 2 -12.13 -0.89 5.96
C GLU A 2 -11.22 -1.26 4.79
N ILE A 3 -11.30 -2.51 4.34
CA ILE A 3 -10.50 -3.04 3.25
C ILE A 3 -11.44 -3.55 2.16
N ILE A 4 -11.22 -3.10 0.92
CA ILE A 4 -12.03 -3.49 -0.22
C ILE A 4 -11.19 -4.39 -1.13
N LEU A 5 -11.65 -5.62 -1.36
CA LEU A 5 -10.94 -6.59 -2.18
C LEU A 5 -11.56 -6.71 -3.58
N SER A 6 -10.70 -6.90 -4.59
CA SER A 6 -11.12 -7.14 -5.97
C SER A 6 -10.56 -8.47 -6.43
N TYR A 7 -11.43 -9.41 -6.76
CA TYR A 7 -11.04 -10.73 -7.28
C TYR A 7 -10.79 -10.71 -8.79
N SER A 8 -11.18 -9.62 -9.47
CA SER A 8 -10.91 -9.43 -10.90
C SER A 8 -9.57 -8.76 -11.17
N SER A 9 -8.90 -8.24 -10.14
CA SER A 9 -7.57 -7.65 -10.25
C SER A 9 -6.50 -8.73 -10.40
N ASN A 10 -5.41 -8.40 -11.09
CA ASN A 10 -4.23 -9.27 -11.19
C ASN A 10 -3.39 -9.26 -9.90
N GLU A 11 -3.64 -8.33 -9.00
CA GLU A 11 -2.92 -8.23 -7.74
C GLU A 11 -3.41 -9.31 -6.77
N PRO A 12 -2.50 -10.10 -6.17
CA PRO A 12 -2.88 -11.12 -5.18
C PRO A 12 -3.65 -10.51 -4.01
N ILE A 13 -4.57 -11.28 -3.43
CA ILE A 13 -5.42 -10.79 -2.34
C ILE A 13 -4.59 -10.33 -1.14
N TYR A 14 -3.55 -11.10 -0.73
CA TYR A 14 -2.71 -10.68 0.39
C TYR A 14 -2.05 -9.32 0.15
N GLN A 15 -1.66 -9.05 -1.10
CA GLN A 15 -1.00 -7.80 -1.47
C GLN A 15 -1.98 -6.63 -1.46
N GLN A 16 -3.23 -6.86 -1.86
CA GLN A 16 -4.30 -5.85 -1.74
C GLN A 16 -4.53 -5.47 -0.28
N ILE A 17 -4.53 -6.44 0.62
CA ILE A 17 -4.65 -6.21 2.06
C ILE A 17 -3.46 -5.38 2.56
N THR A 18 -2.25 -5.82 2.24
CA THR A 18 -1.01 -5.15 2.63
C THR A 18 -0.97 -3.70 2.16
N SER A 19 -1.27 -3.46 0.88
CA SER A 19 -1.22 -2.13 0.29
C SER A 19 -2.22 -1.17 0.94
N GLN A 20 -3.43 -1.63 1.21
CA GLN A 20 -4.46 -0.79 1.83
C GLN A 20 -4.13 -0.46 3.28
N ILE A 21 -3.60 -1.41 4.04
CA ILE A 21 -3.17 -1.16 5.41
C ILE A 21 -2.00 -0.16 5.44
N LYS A 22 -1.00 -0.33 4.57
CA LYS A 22 0.11 0.61 4.45
C LYS A 22 -0.39 2.03 4.18
N THR A 23 -1.31 2.17 3.25
CA THR A 23 -1.90 3.48 2.91
C THR A 23 -2.59 4.11 4.11
N MET A 24 -3.38 3.33 4.86
CA MET A 24 -4.07 3.83 6.05
C MET A 24 -3.10 4.26 7.16
N ILE A 25 -1.96 3.59 7.29
CA ILE A 25 -0.92 3.97 8.26
C ILE A 25 -0.22 5.24 7.81
N ILE A 26 0.10 5.34 6.52
CA ILE A 26 0.79 6.50 5.95
C ILE A 26 -0.08 7.75 6.01
N ASP A 27 -1.37 7.63 5.69
CA ASP A 27 -2.28 8.78 5.67
C ASP A 27 -2.85 9.16 7.05
N GLY A 28 -2.53 8.39 8.09
CA GLY A 28 -2.96 8.67 9.46
C GLY A 28 -4.32 8.13 9.85
N THR A 29 -4.99 7.37 8.98
CA THR A 29 -6.24 6.68 9.32
C THR A 29 -6.00 5.68 10.44
N LEU A 30 -4.89 4.93 10.37
CA LEU A 30 -4.38 4.10 11.44
C LEU A 30 -3.18 4.80 12.06
N LYS A 31 -3.22 5.00 13.36
CA LYS A 31 -2.18 5.74 14.09
C LYS A 31 -1.26 4.80 14.84
N THR A 32 -0.03 5.24 15.08
CA THR A 32 0.94 4.51 15.91
C THR A 32 0.30 4.10 17.23
N GLY A 33 0.43 2.83 17.58
CA GLY A 33 -0.14 2.27 18.79
C GLY A 33 -1.56 1.74 18.65
N ASP A 34 -2.23 2.02 17.54
CA ASP A 34 -3.58 1.48 17.30
C ASP A 34 -3.52 -0.04 17.25
N SER A 35 -4.51 -0.69 17.87
CA SER A 35 -4.66 -2.13 17.88
C SER A 35 -5.14 -2.62 16.51
N MET A 36 -4.50 -3.66 16.00
CA MET A 36 -4.90 -4.34 14.77
C MET A 36 -5.77 -5.56 15.09
N PRO A 37 -6.72 -5.91 14.23
CA PRO A 37 -7.47 -7.15 14.43
C PRO A 37 -6.55 -8.36 14.39
N SER A 38 -6.93 -9.45 15.07
CA SER A 38 -6.19 -10.71 14.96
C SER A 38 -6.27 -11.22 13.52
N MET A 39 -5.31 -12.07 13.13
CA MET A 39 -5.32 -12.69 11.79
C MET A 39 -6.63 -13.42 11.51
N ARG A 40 -7.16 -14.12 12.52
CA ARG A 40 -8.44 -14.84 12.39
C ARG A 40 -9.60 -13.89 12.18
N ASN A 41 -9.67 -12.83 12.97
CA ASN A 41 -10.74 -11.83 12.83
C ASN A 41 -10.66 -11.10 11.49
N LEU A 42 -9.47 -10.75 11.06
CA LEU A 42 -9.28 -10.14 9.76
C LEU A 42 -9.73 -11.06 8.62
N ALA A 43 -9.26 -12.32 8.66
CA ALA A 43 -9.64 -13.32 7.68
C ALA A 43 -11.16 -13.52 7.62
N LYS A 44 -11.79 -13.61 8.78
CA LYS A 44 -13.24 -13.77 8.89
C LYS A 44 -13.99 -12.57 8.31
N SER A 45 -13.57 -11.36 8.66
CA SER A 45 -14.26 -10.14 8.20
C SER A 45 -14.10 -9.94 6.70
N LEU A 46 -12.98 -10.35 6.11
CA LEU A 46 -12.70 -10.20 4.68
C LEU A 46 -13.10 -11.42 3.85
N HIS A 47 -13.57 -12.48 4.48
CA HIS A 47 -13.91 -13.77 3.83
C HIS A 47 -12.73 -14.34 3.04
N VAL A 48 -11.54 -14.32 3.65
CA VAL A 48 -10.32 -14.89 3.08
C VAL A 48 -9.77 -15.96 4.04
N SER A 49 -8.79 -16.75 3.57
CA SER A 49 -8.13 -17.73 4.41
C SER A 49 -7.26 -17.07 5.47
N VAL A 50 -7.07 -17.76 6.59
CA VAL A 50 -6.15 -17.30 7.64
C VAL A 50 -4.72 -17.20 7.09
N ILE A 51 -4.33 -18.10 6.20
CA ILE A 51 -3.02 -18.09 5.54
C ILE A 51 -2.82 -16.81 4.74
N THR A 52 -3.85 -16.34 4.04
CA THR A 52 -3.81 -15.08 3.29
C THR A 52 -3.62 -13.89 4.24
N ALA A 53 -4.39 -13.83 5.32
CA ALA A 53 -4.25 -12.79 6.33
C ALA A 53 -2.87 -12.84 7.00
N GLN A 54 -2.38 -14.04 7.31
CA GLN A 54 -1.04 -14.24 7.88
C GLN A 54 0.04 -13.71 6.94
N HIS A 55 -0.05 -14.01 5.65
CA HIS A 55 0.92 -13.54 4.66
C HIS A 55 0.98 -12.01 4.64
N ALA A 56 -0.20 -11.36 4.63
CA ALA A 56 -0.27 -9.91 4.67
C ALA A 56 0.38 -9.33 5.93
N TYR A 57 0.08 -9.90 7.08
CA TYR A 57 0.65 -9.43 8.35
C TYR A 57 2.16 -9.68 8.46
N GLU A 58 2.65 -10.80 7.95
CA GLU A 58 4.09 -11.06 7.91
C GLU A 58 4.82 -10.01 7.07
N ASP A 59 4.27 -9.66 5.91
CA ASP A 59 4.85 -8.61 5.05
C ASP A 59 4.82 -7.24 5.75
N LEU A 60 3.71 -6.89 6.38
CA LEU A 60 3.59 -5.62 7.11
C LEU A 60 4.56 -5.55 8.29
N GLN A 61 4.75 -6.66 9.00
CA GLN A 61 5.67 -6.73 10.12
C GLN A 61 7.12 -6.65 9.65
N LYS A 62 7.46 -7.36 8.59
CA LYS A 62 8.79 -7.32 7.98
C LYS A 62 9.15 -5.91 7.52
N ASP A 63 8.20 -5.19 6.96
CA ASP A 63 8.39 -3.83 6.46
C ASP A 63 8.26 -2.77 7.55
N GLY A 64 8.03 -3.16 8.81
CA GLY A 64 8.02 -2.26 9.95
C GLY A 64 6.73 -1.46 10.15
N PHE A 65 5.64 -1.86 9.51
CA PHE A 65 4.36 -1.14 9.65
C PHE A 65 3.56 -1.57 10.87
N ILE A 66 3.69 -2.81 11.27
CA ILE A 66 3.02 -3.35 12.46
C ILE A 66 4.00 -4.16 13.29
N GLU A 67 3.65 -4.38 14.55
CA GLU A 67 4.44 -5.20 15.47
C GLU A 67 3.52 -6.07 16.33
N THR A 68 3.98 -7.28 16.66
CA THR A 68 3.28 -8.17 17.54
C THR A 68 3.93 -8.12 18.92
N VAL A 69 3.12 -7.83 19.94
CA VAL A 69 3.57 -7.80 21.34
C VAL A 69 3.01 -9.04 22.03
N ALA A 70 3.92 -9.89 22.51
CA ALA A 70 3.53 -11.16 23.14
C ALA A 70 2.51 -10.95 24.25
N GLY A 71 1.41 -11.69 24.18
CA GLY A 71 0.32 -11.62 25.16
C GLY A 71 -0.59 -10.40 25.06
N LYS A 72 -0.31 -9.47 24.15
CA LYS A 72 -1.09 -8.23 24.02
C LYS A 72 -1.72 -8.02 22.63
N GLY A 73 -1.16 -8.61 21.58
CA GLY A 73 -1.71 -8.53 20.25
C GLY A 73 -0.80 -7.81 19.25
N THR A 74 -1.40 -7.36 18.17
CA THR A 74 -0.70 -6.69 17.05
C THR A 74 -1.11 -5.22 17.01
N PHE A 75 -0.12 -4.36 16.83
CA PHE A 75 -0.29 -2.90 16.88
C PHE A 75 0.43 -2.21 15.73
N VAL A 76 -0.05 -1.03 15.38
CA VAL A 76 0.62 -0.17 14.39
C VAL A 76 1.93 0.35 14.99
N SER A 77 3.04 0.14 14.27
CA SER A 77 4.37 0.58 14.70
C SER A 77 4.60 2.06 14.41
N ALA A 78 5.54 2.67 15.13
CA ALA A 78 6.03 4.01 14.80
C ALA A 78 6.71 3.99 13.43
N GLN A 79 6.44 4.98 12.59
CA GLN A 79 6.94 5.04 11.23
C GLN A 79 8.05 6.07 11.07
N ASN A 80 9.07 5.73 10.28
CA ASN A 80 10.05 6.70 9.81
C ASN A 80 9.50 7.33 8.52
N LYS A 81 8.93 8.51 8.65
CA LYS A 81 8.27 9.21 7.52
C LYS A 81 9.24 9.53 6.37
N ASP A 82 10.48 9.85 6.70
CA ASP A 82 11.48 10.16 5.67
C ASP A 82 11.83 8.93 4.85
N PHE A 83 12.01 7.78 5.51
CA PHE A 83 12.27 6.52 4.83
C PHE A 83 11.11 6.12 3.91
N ILE A 84 9.87 6.26 4.40
CA ILE A 84 8.67 5.96 3.62
C ILE A 84 8.61 6.85 2.38
N LYS A 85 8.88 8.14 2.54
CA LYS A 85 8.88 9.10 1.43
C LYS A 85 9.91 8.74 0.36
N GLU A 86 11.14 8.37 0.77
CA GLU A 86 12.19 7.96 -0.15
C GLU A 86 11.79 6.72 -0.95
N GLU A 87 11.19 5.73 -0.29
CA GLU A 87 10.70 4.52 -0.94
C GLU A 87 9.61 4.83 -1.98
N GLN A 88 8.68 5.72 -1.63
CA GLN A 88 7.61 6.11 -2.55
C GLN A 88 8.15 6.91 -3.74
N LEU A 89 9.14 7.77 -3.52
CA LEU A 89 9.79 8.50 -4.61
C LEU A 89 10.46 7.55 -5.60
N ARG A 90 11.09 6.49 -5.12
CA ARG A 90 11.68 5.48 -5.99
C ARG A 90 10.63 4.79 -6.85
N ILE A 91 9.49 4.44 -6.27
CA ILE A 91 8.37 3.84 -7.00
C ILE A 91 7.85 4.81 -8.07
N ILE A 92 7.70 6.07 -7.72
CA ILE A 92 7.27 7.11 -8.66
C ILE A 92 8.23 7.22 -9.83
N GLU A 93 9.54 7.22 -9.55
CA GLU A 93 10.56 7.28 -10.61
C GLU A 93 10.49 6.09 -11.55
N GLU A 94 10.32 4.88 -11.02
CA GLU A 94 10.16 3.67 -11.82
C GLU A 94 8.95 3.75 -12.75
N LYS A 95 7.82 4.23 -12.24
CA LYS A 95 6.60 4.40 -13.03
C LYS A 95 6.76 5.48 -14.09
N ILE A 96 7.46 6.56 -13.77
CA ILE A 96 7.77 7.62 -14.74
C ILE A 96 8.64 7.06 -15.86
N GLU A 97 9.65 6.23 -15.55
CA GLU A 97 10.47 5.58 -16.57
C GLU A 97 9.62 4.75 -17.52
N ASP A 98 8.64 4.03 -17.01
CA ASP A 98 7.74 3.21 -17.81
C ASP A 98 6.90 4.07 -18.76
N ILE A 99 6.32 5.16 -18.25
CA ILE A 99 5.51 6.04 -19.09
C ILE A 99 6.34 6.79 -20.13
N VAL A 100 7.60 7.11 -19.80
CA VAL A 100 8.52 7.74 -20.78
C VAL A 100 8.80 6.78 -21.94
N LYS A 101 8.99 5.50 -21.67
CA LYS A 101 9.17 4.48 -22.71
C LYS A 101 7.97 4.41 -23.65
N ILE A 102 6.77 4.40 -23.08
CA ILE A 102 5.53 4.39 -23.86
C ILE A 102 5.44 5.66 -24.72
N ALA A 103 5.70 6.81 -24.12
CA ALA A 103 5.63 8.09 -24.82
C ALA A 103 6.57 8.14 -26.02
N LYS A 104 7.79 7.62 -25.86
CA LYS A 104 8.77 7.60 -26.96
C LYS A 104 8.38 6.65 -28.09
N ILE A 105 7.77 5.49 -27.74
CA ILE A 105 7.31 4.53 -28.75
C ILE A 105 6.19 5.13 -29.61
N TYR A 106 5.27 5.85 -28.98
CA TYR A 106 4.09 6.41 -29.66
C TYR A 106 4.20 7.88 -30.02
N ASP A 107 5.42 8.44 -29.90
CA ASP A 107 5.73 9.83 -30.27
C ASP A 107 4.86 10.86 -29.52
N VAL A 108 4.65 10.63 -28.24
CA VAL A 108 3.97 11.59 -27.35
C VAL A 108 5.02 12.54 -26.78
N SER A 109 4.81 13.84 -26.93
CA SER A 109 5.77 14.86 -26.51
C SER A 109 5.84 15.01 -24.99
N LEU A 110 6.99 15.49 -24.51
CA LEU A 110 7.18 15.84 -23.12
C LEU A 110 6.14 16.89 -22.68
N GLU A 111 5.87 17.86 -23.54
CA GLU A 111 4.88 18.90 -23.27
C GLU A 111 3.50 18.32 -23.01
N ASN A 112 3.06 17.35 -23.83
CA ASN A 112 1.80 16.65 -23.60
C ASN A 112 1.80 15.83 -22.32
N MET A 113 2.92 15.20 -22.00
CA MET A 113 3.04 14.43 -20.75
C MET A 113 2.92 15.33 -19.51
N ILE A 114 3.58 16.49 -19.54
CA ILE A 114 3.51 17.46 -18.44
C ILE A 114 2.07 17.97 -18.28
N LYS A 115 1.41 18.26 -19.38
CA LYS A 115 0.03 18.71 -19.40
C LYS A 115 -0.91 17.67 -18.79
N THR A 116 -0.77 16.42 -19.21
CA THR A 116 -1.56 15.30 -18.68
C THR A 116 -1.30 15.08 -17.19
N LEU A 117 -0.04 15.09 -16.79
CA LEU A 117 0.34 14.92 -15.38
C LEU A 117 -0.25 16.05 -14.53
N THR A 118 -0.19 17.29 -15.01
CA THR A 118 -0.73 18.44 -14.28
C THR A 118 -2.24 18.32 -14.07
N VAL A 119 -2.97 17.93 -15.13
CA VAL A 119 -4.42 17.73 -15.06
C VAL A 119 -4.77 16.63 -14.05
N ILE A 120 -4.11 15.50 -14.13
CA ILE A 120 -4.37 14.36 -13.22
C ILE A 120 -4.04 14.74 -11.78
N TYR A 121 -2.93 15.42 -11.57
CA TYR A 121 -2.51 15.84 -10.23
C TYR A 121 -3.51 16.79 -9.58
N GLU A 122 -4.04 17.73 -10.35
CA GLU A 122 -4.97 18.74 -9.84
C GLU A 122 -6.39 18.21 -9.63
N GLU A 123 -6.77 17.12 -10.29
CA GLU A 123 -8.10 16.50 -10.13
C GLU A 123 -8.21 15.66 -8.85
N GLU A 124 -7.10 15.22 -8.29
CA GLU A 124 -7.10 14.36 -7.09
C GLU A 124 -7.32 15.15 -5.78
#